data_7a4fdd188c3255973866628c93b7161d
#
_entry.id   7a4fdd188c3255973866628c93b7161d
#
_cell.length_a   1.000
_cell.length_b   1.000
_cell.length_c   1.000
_cell.angle_alpha   90.00
_cell.angle_beta   90.00
_cell.angle_gamma   90.00
#
_symmetry.space_group_name_H-M   'P 1'
#
loop_
_entity.id
_entity.type
_entity.pdbx_description
1 polymer ?
#
loop_
_entity_poly.entity_id
_entity_poly.type
_entity_poly.pdbx_seq_one_letter_code
_entity_poly.pdbx_strand_id
1 'polypeptide(L)'
;MVIDTFLFFNEKELLELRLKYLNSVVDYFVIIEADITHQGKKKQWNLEKHLENNLAEFEEKIIYVKKIIDVDKIFKEEELSEKDTELKSWKIENYHRDSIKENLENFKDNDIVLISDLDEIPSVEKILFLKTCELKRIQPVVFEQKLFHLNCNYLTLTKWFGTIAVQKVLLRKYSPQFLRNNAKHMSVFANAGWSFSSFGGKNRVIEKLEAFAHTEFNNNDFKDENHIELCTLFGGDFFKRGEKRKKVDKNYFPGDLLKLLNENQKFYFG
;
A
#
# COMPACT_ATOMS: atom_id res chain seq x y z
N MET A 1 -3.53 -13.81 16.18
CA MET A 1 -3.35 -12.34 16.05
C MET A 1 -3.50 -11.94 14.60
N VAL A 2 -3.72 -10.66 14.34
CA VAL A 2 -3.67 -10.05 12.99
C VAL A 2 -2.51 -9.09 12.92
N ILE A 3 -1.60 -9.31 11.99
CA ILE A 3 -0.42 -8.50 11.73
C ILE A 3 -0.63 -7.80 10.38
N ASP A 4 -0.64 -6.48 10.39
CA ASP A 4 -0.75 -5.68 9.18
C ASP A 4 0.64 -5.27 8.70
N THR A 5 1.01 -5.65 7.47
CA THR A 5 2.37 -5.45 6.95
C THR A 5 2.34 -4.65 5.66
N PHE A 6 3.18 -3.63 5.57
CA PHE A 6 3.24 -2.78 4.39
C PHE A 6 4.58 -2.05 4.27
N LEU A 7 4.87 -1.63 3.04
CA LEU A 7 6.03 -0.79 2.74
C LEU A 7 5.66 0.68 2.95
N PHE A 8 6.58 1.46 3.50
CA PHE A 8 6.43 2.89 3.71
C PHE A 8 7.48 3.68 2.90
N PHE A 9 7.03 4.71 2.21
CA PHE A 9 7.92 5.65 1.52
C PHE A 9 7.90 7.03 2.17
N ASN A 10 6.77 7.74 2.09
CA ASN A 10 6.59 9.07 2.67
C ASN A 10 5.10 9.47 2.83
N GLU A 11 4.17 8.54 2.74
CA GLU A 11 2.72 8.80 2.75
C GLU A 11 2.18 8.94 4.19
N LYS A 12 2.65 9.96 4.90
CA LYS A 12 2.40 10.16 6.35
C LYS A 12 0.91 10.24 6.69
N GLU A 13 0.16 11.01 5.91
CA GLU A 13 -1.28 11.20 6.13
C GLU A 13 -2.08 9.91 5.91
N LEU A 14 -1.69 9.10 4.92
CA LEU A 14 -2.31 7.79 4.69
C LEU A 14 -1.90 6.77 5.76
N LEU A 15 -0.68 6.86 6.28
CA LEU A 15 -0.24 6.05 7.41
C LEU A 15 -1.11 6.34 8.65
N GLU A 16 -1.29 7.61 9.02
CA GLU A 16 -2.14 8.00 10.14
C GLU A 16 -3.58 7.47 9.97
N LEU A 17 -4.15 7.66 8.77
CA LEU A 17 -5.47 7.14 8.43
C LEU A 17 -5.54 5.62 8.64
N ARG A 18 -4.56 4.87 8.11
CA ARG A 18 -4.51 3.40 8.21
C ARG A 18 -4.43 2.94 9.66
N LEU A 19 -3.50 3.50 10.43
CA LEU A 19 -3.30 3.12 11.83
C LEU A 19 -4.55 3.40 12.65
N LYS A 20 -5.13 4.59 12.56
CA LYS A 20 -6.35 4.98 13.28
C LYS A 20 -7.53 4.08 12.91
N TYR A 21 -7.75 3.84 11.61
CA TYR A 21 -8.87 3.04 11.13
C TYR A 21 -8.79 1.57 11.54
N LEU A 22 -7.58 0.99 11.49
CA LEU A 22 -7.37 -0.44 11.74
C LEU A 22 -7.02 -0.78 13.20
N ASN A 23 -6.80 0.23 14.07
CA ASN A 23 -6.30 0.03 15.43
C ASN A 23 -7.11 -0.97 16.26
N SER A 24 -8.44 -1.00 16.10
CA SER A 24 -9.31 -1.88 16.89
C SER A 24 -9.23 -3.36 16.48
N VAL A 25 -8.72 -3.67 15.30
CA VAL A 25 -8.75 -5.03 14.70
C VAL A 25 -7.37 -5.59 14.39
N VAL A 26 -6.34 -4.75 14.31
CA VAL A 26 -4.95 -5.13 14.10
C VAL A 26 -4.22 -5.19 15.44
N ASP A 27 -3.47 -6.26 15.64
CA ASP A 27 -2.68 -6.46 16.87
C ASP A 27 -1.29 -5.83 16.72
N TYR A 28 -0.65 -5.91 15.54
CA TYR A 28 0.65 -5.30 15.22
C TYR A 28 0.69 -4.76 13.79
N PHE A 29 1.37 -3.62 13.64
CA PHE A 29 1.71 -3.01 12.35
C PHE A 29 3.20 -3.17 12.10
N VAL A 30 3.57 -3.95 11.09
CA VAL A 30 4.96 -4.11 10.65
C VAL A 30 5.20 -3.19 9.47
N ILE A 31 5.93 -2.11 9.72
CA ILE A 31 6.15 -1.04 8.74
C ILE A 31 7.60 -1.11 8.26
N ILE A 32 7.80 -1.37 6.98
CA ILE A 32 9.14 -1.51 6.42
C ILE A 32 9.47 -0.32 5.54
N GLU A 33 10.49 0.41 5.92
CA GLU A 33 11.02 1.54 5.15
C GLU A 33 12.40 1.19 4.59
N ALA A 34 12.60 1.40 3.28
CA ALA A 34 13.89 1.23 2.64
C ALA A 34 14.73 2.50 2.66
N ASP A 35 16.07 2.37 2.60
CA ASP A 35 17.03 3.48 2.48
C ASP A 35 17.13 4.06 1.06
N ILE A 36 16.46 3.40 0.09
CA ILE A 36 16.38 3.85 -1.30
C ILE A 36 14.94 3.85 -1.80
N THR A 37 14.68 4.61 -2.87
CA THR A 37 13.43 4.52 -3.64
C THR A 37 13.42 3.24 -4.49
N HIS A 38 12.27 2.83 -5.03
CA HIS A 38 12.23 1.71 -5.98
C HIS A 38 12.99 2.00 -7.29
N GLN A 39 13.22 3.29 -7.61
CA GLN A 39 14.10 3.67 -8.72
C GLN A 39 15.60 3.72 -8.35
N GLY A 40 15.97 3.20 -7.17
CA GLY A 40 17.36 3.07 -6.73
C GLY A 40 18.01 4.35 -6.18
N LYS A 41 17.28 5.43 -6.02
CA LYS A 41 17.80 6.69 -5.45
C LYS A 41 17.85 6.62 -3.94
N LYS A 42 18.96 7.00 -3.32
CA LYS A 42 19.04 7.11 -1.85
C LYS A 42 18.03 8.10 -1.30
N LYS A 43 17.44 7.77 -0.17
CA LYS A 43 16.50 8.63 0.55
C LYS A 43 16.80 8.67 2.05
N GLN A 44 16.24 9.65 2.73
CA GLN A 44 16.27 9.71 4.19
C GLN A 44 15.19 8.81 4.80
N TRP A 45 15.38 8.46 6.07
CA TRP A 45 14.35 7.79 6.87
C TRP A 45 13.24 8.80 7.21
N ASN A 46 12.07 8.62 6.64
CA ASN A 46 10.96 9.57 6.76
C ASN A 46 10.05 9.28 7.95
N LEU A 47 10.03 8.01 8.39
CA LEU A 47 9.06 7.55 9.39
C LEU A 47 9.50 7.88 10.82
N GLU A 48 10.78 7.79 11.15
CA GLU A 48 11.27 7.88 12.54
C GLU A 48 10.75 9.12 13.29
N LYS A 49 11.00 10.31 12.74
CA LYS A 49 10.52 11.56 13.33
C LYS A 49 9.00 11.66 13.38
N HIS A 50 8.33 11.03 12.42
CA HIS A 50 6.88 11.06 12.34
C HIS A 50 6.25 10.16 13.42
N LEU A 51 6.87 9.02 13.72
CA LEU A 51 6.46 8.15 14.82
C LEU A 51 6.54 8.90 16.17
N GLU A 52 7.68 9.54 16.45
CA GLU A 52 7.91 10.26 17.71
C GLU A 52 6.90 11.40 17.92
N ASN A 53 6.59 12.16 16.88
CA ASN A 53 5.81 13.38 17.00
C ASN A 53 4.30 13.18 16.86
N ASN A 54 3.84 12.18 16.12
CA ASN A 54 2.44 12.09 15.69
C ASN A 54 1.79 10.75 16.00
N LEU A 55 2.54 9.68 16.26
CA LEU A 55 2.04 8.31 16.32
C LEU A 55 2.41 7.60 17.63
N ALA A 56 2.75 8.34 18.68
CA ALA A 56 3.12 7.79 19.99
C ALA A 56 2.03 6.88 20.58
N GLU A 57 0.75 7.15 20.28
CA GLU A 57 -0.38 6.31 20.72
C GLU A 57 -0.37 4.89 20.13
N PHE A 58 0.39 4.66 19.07
CA PHE A 58 0.52 3.34 18.41
C PHE A 58 1.85 2.65 18.72
N GLU A 59 2.73 3.23 19.55
CA GLU A 59 4.10 2.76 19.77
C GLU A 59 4.14 1.27 20.17
N GLU A 60 3.26 0.82 21.05
CA GLU A 60 3.20 -0.58 21.49
C GLU A 60 2.79 -1.57 20.39
N LYS A 61 2.18 -1.09 19.30
CA LYS A 61 1.72 -1.91 18.18
C LYS A 61 2.59 -1.80 16.95
N ILE A 62 3.47 -0.80 16.87
CA ILE A 62 4.29 -0.57 15.67
C ILE A 62 5.63 -1.30 15.80
N ILE A 63 5.93 -2.12 14.80
CA ILE A 63 7.25 -2.68 14.57
C ILE A 63 7.83 -1.96 13.34
N TYR A 64 8.68 -0.96 13.59
CA TYR A 64 9.34 -0.20 12.55
C TYR A 64 10.65 -0.86 12.13
N VAL A 65 10.76 -1.17 10.84
CA VAL A 65 11.90 -1.86 10.26
C VAL A 65 12.59 -0.95 9.24
N LYS A 66 13.85 -0.62 9.51
CA LYS A 66 14.74 0.06 8.56
C LYS A 66 15.44 -0.98 7.68
N LYS A 67 15.07 -1.06 6.40
CA LYS A 67 15.65 -2.02 5.45
C LYS A 67 16.70 -1.35 4.59
N ILE A 68 17.95 -1.76 4.75
CA ILE A 68 19.03 -1.39 3.82
C ILE A 68 18.95 -2.33 2.62
N ILE A 69 18.83 -1.76 1.43
CA ILE A 69 18.75 -2.51 0.18
C ILE A 69 20.10 -2.48 -0.52
N ASP A 70 20.74 -3.65 -0.56
CA ASP A 70 21.97 -3.87 -1.31
C ASP A 70 21.64 -4.14 -2.78
N VAL A 71 21.73 -3.07 -3.59
CA VAL A 71 21.42 -3.11 -5.04
C VAL A 71 22.37 -4.07 -5.76
N ASP A 72 23.65 -4.12 -5.39
CA ASP A 72 24.63 -5.00 -6.03
C ASP A 72 24.28 -6.47 -5.77
N LYS A 73 23.75 -6.79 -4.60
CA LYS A 73 23.30 -8.14 -4.29
C LYS A 73 22.10 -8.56 -5.13
N ILE A 74 21.16 -7.63 -5.40
CA ILE A 74 19.96 -7.92 -6.20
C ILE A 74 20.33 -8.21 -7.66
N PHE A 75 21.37 -7.56 -8.19
CA PHE A 75 21.71 -7.64 -9.62
C PHE A 75 22.96 -8.49 -9.91
N LYS A 76 23.53 -9.16 -8.89
CA LYS A 76 24.84 -9.86 -8.97
C LYS A 76 24.95 -10.92 -10.06
N GLU A 77 23.85 -11.47 -10.52
CA GLU A 77 23.78 -12.56 -11.50
C GLU A 77 23.21 -12.14 -12.86
N GLU A 78 22.91 -10.85 -13.05
CA GLU A 78 22.22 -10.39 -14.24
C GLU A 78 22.95 -9.21 -14.90
N GLU A 79 23.32 -9.40 -16.17
CA GLU A 79 23.79 -8.33 -17.04
C GLU A 79 22.61 -7.43 -17.47
N LEU A 80 22.08 -6.63 -16.54
CA LEU A 80 21.07 -5.64 -16.86
C LEU A 80 21.73 -4.36 -17.40
N SER A 81 21.35 -3.97 -18.61
CA SER A 81 21.79 -2.72 -19.22
C SER A 81 21.25 -1.51 -18.45
N GLU A 82 21.87 -0.33 -18.63
CA GLU A 82 21.33 0.93 -18.05
C GLU A 82 19.91 1.25 -18.55
N LYS A 83 19.52 0.70 -19.69
CA LYS A 83 18.20 0.90 -20.31
C LYS A 83 17.08 0.08 -19.63
N ASP A 84 17.42 -0.92 -18.82
CA ASP A 84 16.44 -1.78 -18.13
C ASP A 84 15.94 -1.18 -16.81
N THR A 85 15.70 0.14 -16.78
CA THR A 85 15.32 0.89 -15.57
C THR A 85 14.03 0.40 -14.94
N GLU A 86 13.03 0.08 -15.75
CA GLU A 86 11.75 -0.45 -15.26
C GLU A 86 11.94 -1.82 -14.58
N LEU A 87 12.66 -2.74 -15.22
CA LEU A 87 12.92 -4.06 -14.65
C LEU A 87 13.71 -3.96 -13.34
N LYS A 88 14.72 -3.08 -13.28
CA LYS A 88 15.48 -2.80 -12.05
C LYS A 88 14.58 -2.30 -10.93
N SER A 89 13.69 -1.36 -11.22
CA SER A 89 12.77 -0.79 -10.24
C SER A 89 11.82 -1.85 -9.67
N TRP A 90 11.27 -2.71 -10.51
CA TRP A 90 10.43 -3.84 -10.08
C TRP A 90 11.19 -4.85 -9.21
N LYS A 91 12.45 -5.13 -9.52
CA LYS A 91 13.28 -6.03 -8.69
C LYS A 91 13.57 -5.45 -7.32
N ILE A 92 13.85 -4.16 -7.23
CA ILE A 92 14.05 -3.46 -5.96
C ILE A 92 12.75 -3.51 -5.14
N GLU A 93 11.60 -3.21 -5.74
CA GLU A 93 10.31 -3.29 -5.07
C GLU A 93 10.01 -4.71 -4.57
N ASN A 94 10.24 -5.72 -5.43
CA ASN A 94 10.02 -7.12 -5.09
C ASN A 94 10.90 -7.56 -3.90
N TYR A 95 12.17 -7.20 -3.90
CA TYR A 95 13.09 -7.48 -2.81
C TYR A 95 12.66 -6.78 -1.52
N HIS A 96 12.25 -5.51 -1.63
CA HIS A 96 11.75 -4.74 -0.50
C HIS A 96 10.49 -5.40 0.09
N ARG A 97 9.51 -5.80 -0.74
CA ARG A 97 8.29 -6.47 -0.27
C ARG A 97 8.57 -7.85 0.33
N ASP A 98 9.48 -8.63 -0.25
CA ASP A 98 9.82 -9.95 0.27
C ASP A 98 10.52 -9.89 1.63
N SER A 99 11.14 -8.75 1.98
CA SER A 99 11.70 -8.54 3.31
C SER A 99 10.66 -8.50 4.44
N ILE A 100 9.37 -8.38 4.13
CA ILE A 100 8.28 -8.55 5.11
C ILE A 100 8.45 -9.86 5.88
N LYS A 101 8.75 -10.95 5.17
CA LYS A 101 8.88 -12.28 5.76
C LYS A 101 9.94 -12.37 6.85
N GLU A 102 11.06 -11.66 6.68
CA GLU A 102 12.19 -11.65 7.62
C GLU A 102 11.80 -11.06 8.98
N ASN A 103 10.75 -10.28 9.06
CA ASN A 103 10.33 -9.54 10.24
C ASN A 103 9.13 -10.18 10.96
N LEU A 104 8.78 -11.41 10.60
CA LEU A 104 7.64 -12.12 11.17
C LEU A 104 8.03 -13.32 12.05
N GLU A 105 9.31 -13.51 12.37
CA GLU A 105 9.80 -14.71 13.07
C GLU A 105 9.16 -14.89 14.46
N ASN A 106 8.91 -13.80 15.17
CA ASN A 106 8.34 -13.82 16.53
C ASN A 106 6.82 -14.11 16.58
N PHE A 107 6.15 -14.15 15.44
CA PHE A 107 4.72 -14.43 15.37
C PHE A 107 4.44 -15.92 15.20
N LYS A 108 3.24 -16.36 15.58
CA LYS A 108 2.84 -17.77 15.51
C LYS A 108 2.43 -18.17 14.09
N ASP A 109 2.58 -19.43 13.75
CA ASP A 109 2.26 -19.98 12.43
C ASP A 109 0.78 -19.79 12.01
N ASN A 110 -0.13 -19.74 12.97
CA ASN A 110 -1.56 -19.51 12.73
C ASN A 110 -1.98 -18.03 12.80
N ASP A 111 -1.06 -17.10 13.05
CA ASP A 111 -1.38 -15.69 12.98
C ASP A 111 -1.69 -15.27 11.53
N ILE A 112 -2.61 -14.34 11.39
CA ILE A 112 -3.02 -13.80 10.10
C ILE A 112 -2.10 -12.62 9.77
N VAL A 113 -1.48 -12.69 8.61
CA VAL A 113 -0.66 -11.62 8.06
C VAL A 113 -1.43 -10.97 6.92
N LEU A 114 -1.62 -9.66 7.00
CA LEU A 114 -2.12 -8.83 5.91
C LEU A 114 -0.92 -8.26 5.16
N ILE A 115 -0.85 -8.50 3.86
CA ILE A 115 0.21 -8.00 2.96
C ILE A 115 -0.44 -6.97 2.06
N SER A 116 -0.03 -5.71 2.17
CA SER A 116 -0.64 -4.58 1.46
C SER A 116 0.40 -3.62 0.94
N ASP A 117 0.00 -2.77 0.01
CA ASP A 117 0.62 -1.44 -0.12
C ASP A 117 0.00 -0.51 0.93
N LEU A 118 0.71 0.52 1.37
CA LEU A 118 0.25 1.39 2.46
C LEU A 118 -1.11 2.04 2.16
N ASP A 119 -1.35 2.39 0.90
CA ASP A 119 -2.58 3.03 0.42
C ASP A 119 -3.75 2.06 0.22
N GLU A 120 -3.54 0.76 0.44
CA GLU A 120 -4.55 -0.30 0.37
C GLU A 120 -5.12 -0.60 1.75
N ILE A 121 -6.20 0.05 2.13
CA ILE A 121 -6.81 -0.04 3.46
C ILE A 121 -7.90 -1.10 3.49
N PRO A 122 -7.69 -2.25 4.16
CA PRO A 122 -8.69 -3.30 4.24
C PRO A 122 -9.88 -2.89 5.13
N SER A 123 -11.05 -3.47 4.86
CA SER A 123 -12.24 -3.26 5.66
C SER A 123 -12.10 -3.91 7.04
N VAL A 124 -12.40 -3.16 8.10
CA VAL A 124 -12.48 -3.65 9.49
C VAL A 124 -13.43 -4.84 9.60
N GLU A 125 -14.60 -4.76 8.96
CA GLU A 125 -15.59 -5.87 8.93
C GLU A 125 -14.97 -7.17 8.41
N LYS A 126 -14.21 -7.11 7.31
CA LYS A 126 -13.61 -8.31 6.70
C LYS A 126 -12.46 -8.87 7.55
N ILE A 127 -11.70 -8.00 8.21
CA ILE A 127 -10.68 -8.45 9.18
C ILE A 127 -11.33 -9.14 10.37
N LEU A 128 -12.42 -8.58 10.93
CA LEU A 128 -13.17 -9.21 12.02
C LEU A 128 -13.73 -10.56 11.59
N PHE A 129 -14.29 -10.67 10.38
CA PHE A 129 -14.74 -11.93 9.83
C PHE A 129 -13.62 -12.97 9.78
N LEU A 130 -12.41 -12.60 9.32
CA LEU A 130 -11.25 -13.48 9.33
C LEU A 130 -10.87 -13.96 10.75
N LYS A 131 -10.98 -13.09 11.76
CA LYS A 131 -10.69 -13.44 13.16
C LYS A 131 -11.69 -14.48 13.71
N THR A 132 -12.95 -14.45 13.25
CA THR A 132 -14.00 -15.36 13.72
C THR A 132 -14.00 -16.71 12.99
N CYS A 133 -13.43 -16.76 11.79
CA CYS A 133 -13.32 -18.01 11.08
C CYS A 133 -12.34 -18.94 11.83
N GLU A 134 -12.80 -20.14 12.24
CA GLU A 134 -11.90 -21.22 12.71
C GLU A 134 -11.06 -21.72 11.52
N LEU A 135 -10.04 -20.95 11.19
CA LEU A 135 -9.27 -21.15 9.98
C LEU A 135 -8.22 -22.25 10.19
N LYS A 136 -8.66 -23.48 10.24
CA LYS A 136 -7.76 -24.65 10.34
C LYS A 136 -6.79 -24.75 9.16
N ARG A 137 -7.10 -24.13 8.01
CA ARG A 137 -6.22 -23.98 6.82
C ARG A 137 -6.73 -22.84 5.96
N ILE A 138 -6.25 -21.62 6.17
CA ILE A 138 -6.59 -20.53 5.26
C ILE A 138 -5.71 -20.62 4.02
N GLN A 139 -6.35 -20.89 2.89
CA GLN A 139 -5.77 -20.51 1.62
C GLN A 139 -5.63 -18.96 1.60
N PRO A 140 -4.60 -18.40 0.95
CA PRO A 140 -4.51 -16.97 0.79
C PRO A 140 -5.79 -16.40 0.18
N VAL A 141 -6.24 -15.28 0.73
CA VAL A 141 -7.46 -14.58 0.28
C VAL A 141 -7.07 -13.17 -0.12
N VAL A 142 -7.50 -12.72 -1.31
CA VAL A 142 -7.29 -11.35 -1.76
C VAL A 142 -8.54 -10.51 -1.52
N PHE A 143 -8.32 -9.26 -1.13
CA PHE A 143 -9.36 -8.28 -0.90
C PHE A 143 -9.61 -7.49 -2.20
N GLU A 144 -10.82 -7.60 -2.76
CA GLU A 144 -11.28 -6.70 -3.81
C GLU A 144 -11.63 -5.35 -3.17
N GLN A 145 -10.83 -4.34 -3.47
CA GLN A 145 -10.90 -3.02 -2.88
C GLN A 145 -11.42 -1.98 -3.89
N LYS A 146 -12.04 -0.93 -3.39
CA LYS A 146 -12.51 0.19 -4.18
C LYS A 146 -11.36 1.14 -4.46
N LEU A 147 -11.02 1.32 -5.74
CA LEU A 147 -9.86 2.10 -6.16
C LEU A 147 -10.25 3.57 -6.36
N PHE A 148 -9.51 4.44 -5.70
CA PHE A 148 -9.56 5.90 -5.85
C PHE A 148 -8.17 6.40 -6.23
N HIS A 149 -8.12 7.33 -7.16
CA HIS A 149 -6.88 8.02 -7.52
C HIS A 149 -6.99 9.51 -7.21
N LEU A 150 -5.94 10.08 -6.63
CA LEU A 150 -5.76 11.49 -6.32
C LEU A 150 -6.64 12.00 -5.18
N ASN A 151 -7.91 11.59 -5.09
CA ASN A 151 -8.86 11.97 -4.03
C ASN A 151 -10.03 10.98 -3.91
N CYS A 152 -10.89 11.18 -2.91
CA CYS A 152 -12.06 10.34 -2.63
C CYS A 152 -13.29 10.63 -3.49
N ASN A 153 -13.25 11.61 -4.41
CA ASN A 153 -14.45 12.05 -5.12
C ASN A 153 -14.82 11.14 -6.29
N TYR A 154 -13.85 10.38 -6.83
CA TYR A 154 -14.04 9.59 -8.05
C TYR A 154 -13.59 8.16 -7.88
N LEU A 155 -14.57 7.25 -7.86
CA LEU A 155 -14.35 5.81 -7.83
C LEU A 155 -13.93 5.31 -9.22
N THR A 156 -12.83 4.60 -9.32
CA THR A 156 -12.44 3.85 -10.52
C THR A 156 -13.28 2.57 -10.62
N LEU A 157 -13.82 2.29 -11.80
CA LEU A 157 -14.74 1.14 -12.01
C LEU A 157 -14.00 -0.18 -12.24
N THR A 158 -12.68 -0.15 -12.38
CA THR A 158 -11.85 -1.35 -12.50
C THR A 158 -11.72 -2.03 -11.14
N LYS A 159 -11.81 -3.35 -11.11
CA LYS A 159 -11.57 -4.14 -9.90
C LYS A 159 -10.10 -4.05 -9.48
N TRP A 160 -9.87 -3.74 -8.22
CA TRP A 160 -8.55 -3.73 -7.61
C TRP A 160 -8.40 -4.88 -6.62
N PHE A 161 -7.41 -5.73 -6.84
CA PHE A 161 -7.05 -6.81 -5.93
C PHE A 161 -5.83 -6.40 -5.12
N GLY A 162 -6.09 -5.81 -3.97
CA GLY A 162 -5.07 -5.19 -3.11
C GLY A 162 -4.59 -6.11 -1.99
N THR A 163 -4.94 -5.80 -0.75
CA THR A 163 -4.52 -6.55 0.44
C THR A 163 -4.72 -8.06 0.30
N ILE A 164 -3.72 -8.83 0.71
CA ILE A 164 -3.79 -10.29 0.80
C ILE A 164 -3.75 -10.69 2.27
N ALA A 165 -4.71 -11.51 2.71
CA ALA A 165 -4.67 -12.16 4.02
C ALA A 165 -4.15 -13.59 3.88
N VAL A 166 -3.18 -13.94 4.71
CA VAL A 166 -2.53 -15.24 4.69
C VAL A 166 -2.16 -15.68 6.10
N GLN A 167 -2.21 -16.99 6.42
CA GLN A 167 -1.58 -17.48 7.66
C GLN A 167 -0.06 -17.42 7.53
N LYS A 168 0.63 -16.99 8.59
CA LYS A 168 2.09 -16.87 8.60
C LYS A 168 2.80 -18.14 8.12
N VAL A 169 2.32 -19.32 8.47
CA VAL A 169 2.92 -20.59 8.05
C VAL A 169 3.08 -20.71 6.54
N LEU A 170 2.17 -20.14 5.75
CA LEU A 170 2.23 -20.19 4.28
C LEU A 170 3.35 -19.31 3.70
N LEU A 171 3.84 -18.34 4.46
CA LEU A 171 4.99 -17.53 4.07
C LEU A 171 6.31 -18.31 4.11
N ARG A 172 6.32 -19.53 4.69
CA ARG A 172 7.47 -20.45 4.54
C ARG A 172 7.61 -20.93 3.09
N LYS A 173 6.48 -21.08 2.39
CA LYS A 173 6.42 -21.59 1.02
C LYS A 173 6.32 -20.49 -0.04
N TYR A 174 5.60 -19.44 0.25
CA TYR A 174 5.32 -18.35 -0.69
C TYR A 174 5.90 -17.05 -0.17
N SER A 175 6.61 -16.32 -1.03
CA SER A 175 7.05 -14.97 -0.66
C SER A 175 5.90 -13.96 -0.77
N PRO A 176 5.94 -12.82 -0.04
CA PRO A 176 4.98 -11.75 -0.16
C PRO A 176 4.76 -11.29 -1.60
N GLN A 177 5.84 -11.13 -2.37
CA GLN A 177 5.75 -10.73 -3.77
C GLN A 177 5.13 -11.81 -4.65
N PHE A 178 5.45 -13.09 -4.41
CA PHE A 178 4.80 -14.19 -5.12
C PHE A 178 3.29 -14.17 -4.93
N LEU A 179 2.84 -13.93 -3.71
CA LEU A 179 1.41 -13.81 -3.41
C LEU A 179 0.79 -12.63 -4.15
N ARG A 180 1.42 -11.46 -4.15
CA ARG A 180 0.96 -10.27 -4.89
C ARG A 180 0.81 -10.55 -6.38
N ASN A 181 1.78 -11.18 -7.01
CA ASN A 181 1.75 -11.51 -8.44
C ASN A 181 0.62 -12.49 -8.79
N ASN A 182 0.20 -13.33 -7.84
CA ASN A 182 -0.84 -14.34 -8.01
C ASN A 182 -2.20 -13.94 -7.42
N ALA A 183 -2.39 -12.70 -7.00
CA ALA A 183 -3.60 -12.20 -6.36
C ALA A 183 -4.89 -12.52 -7.15
N LYS A 184 -4.86 -12.40 -8.47
CA LYS A 184 -6.01 -12.68 -9.36
C LYS A 184 -6.47 -14.15 -9.37
N HIS A 185 -5.63 -15.05 -8.88
CA HIS A 185 -5.91 -16.50 -8.82
C HIS A 185 -6.34 -16.99 -7.43
N MET A 186 -6.47 -16.06 -6.48
CA MET A 186 -6.89 -16.37 -5.11
C MET A 186 -8.40 -16.28 -4.93
N SER A 187 -8.88 -16.86 -3.83
CA SER A 187 -10.24 -16.59 -3.36
C SER A 187 -10.40 -15.10 -3.04
N VAL A 188 -11.52 -14.50 -3.45
CA VAL A 188 -11.75 -13.07 -3.37
C VAL A 188 -12.72 -12.72 -2.26
N PHE A 189 -12.34 -11.83 -1.37
CA PHE A 189 -13.28 -11.10 -0.53
C PHE A 189 -13.75 -9.85 -1.27
N ALA A 190 -14.98 -9.88 -1.74
CA ALA A 190 -15.59 -8.75 -2.41
C ALA A 190 -15.87 -7.59 -1.44
N ASN A 191 -15.81 -6.35 -1.94
CA ASN A 191 -16.06 -5.14 -1.17
C ASN A 191 -15.26 -5.09 0.14
N ALA A 192 -13.97 -5.40 0.09
CA ALA A 192 -13.16 -5.65 1.26
C ALA A 192 -12.23 -4.49 1.64
N GLY A 193 -12.51 -3.29 1.19
CA GLY A 193 -11.73 -2.11 1.56
C GLY A 193 -11.55 -1.12 0.43
N TRP A 194 -10.52 -0.29 0.56
CA TRP A 194 -10.25 0.83 -0.33
C TRP A 194 -8.76 0.90 -0.68
N SER A 195 -8.46 1.34 -1.90
CA SER A 195 -7.11 1.74 -2.32
C SER A 195 -7.14 3.23 -2.66
N PHE A 196 -6.31 4.01 -1.96
CA PHE A 196 -6.22 5.47 -2.06
C PHE A 196 -4.94 5.88 -2.79
N SER A 197 -4.86 5.51 -4.06
CA SER A 197 -3.66 5.67 -4.86
C SER A 197 -3.36 7.14 -5.16
N SER A 198 -2.09 7.52 -4.96
CA SER A 198 -1.58 8.87 -5.29
C SER A 198 -2.27 10.02 -4.55
N PHE A 199 -2.70 9.80 -3.29
CA PHE A 199 -3.30 10.81 -2.44
C PHE A 199 -2.24 11.76 -1.85
N GLY A 200 -2.68 12.94 -1.40
CA GLY A 200 -1.84 13.92 -0.70
C GLY A 200 -1.50 15.18 -1.51
N GLY A 201 -2.15 15.36 -2.67
CA GLY A 201 -2.00 16.54 -3.52
C GLY A 201 -0.82 16.45 -4.50
N LYS A 202 -0.71 17.45 -5.39
CA LYS A 202 0.18 17.41 -6.56
C LYS A 202 1.64 17.12 -6.25
N ASN A 203 2.21 17.72 -5.21
CA ASN A 203 3.62 17.48 -4.85
C ASN A 203 3.87 16.03 -4.47
N ARG A 204 2.94 15.40 -3.75
CA ARG A 204 3.01 13.96 -3.41
C ARG A 204 2.88 13.06 -4.63
N VAL A 205 2.04 13.44 -5.57
CA VAL A 205 1.91 12.72 -6.85
C VAL A 205 3.24 12.72 -7.59
N ILE A 206 3.87 13.89 -7.74
CA ILE A 206 5.16 14.02 -8.42
C ILE A 206 6.24 13.22 -7.68
N GLU A 207 6.33 13.36 -6.36
CA GLU A 207 7.29 12.61 -5.53
C GLU A 207 7.11 11.08 -5.69
N LYS A 208 5.87 10.60 -5.71
CA LYS A 208 5.55 9.17 -5.94
C LYS A 208 6.00 8.73 -7.33
N LEU A 209 5.73 9.51 -8.39
CA LEU A 209 6.15 9.21 -9.76
C LEU A 209 7.67 9.07 -9.89
N GLU A 210 8.43 9.83 -9.13
CA GLU A 210 9.90 9.81 -9.11
C GLU A 210 10.52 8.70 -8.27
N ALA A 211 9.69 7.99 -7.50
CA ALA A 211 10.14 6.99 -6.52
C ALA A 211 9.67 5.57 -6.77
N PHE A 212 8.45 5.38 -7.32
CA PHE A 212 7.82 4.06 -7.45
C PHE A 212 8.34 3.27 -8.67
N ALA A 213 8.01 1.98 -8.75
CA ALA A 213 8.58 1.08 -9.76
C ALA A 213 8.08 1.32 -11.19
N HIS A 214 6.92 1.95 -11.36
CA HIS A 214 6.35 2.30 -12.66
C HIS A 214 7.08 3.48 -13.32
N THR A 215 8.30 3.25 -13.80
CA THR A 215 9.17 4.30 -14.37
C THR A 215 8.61 4.90 -15.66
N GLU A 216 7.72 4.18 -16.35
CA GLU A 216 7.02 4.66 -17.55
C GLU A 216 6.18 5.92 -17.32
N PHE A 217 5.76 6.16 -16.06
CA PHE A 217 5.03 7.37 -15.68
C PHE A 217 5.92 8.50 -15.14
N ASN A 218 7.22 8.26 -14.95
CA ASN A 218 8.16 9.27 -14.50
C ASN A 218 8.62 10.16 -15.66
N ASN A 219 7.70 10.87 -16.28
CA ASN A 219 7.97 11.80 -17.38
C ASN A 219 7.17 13.11 -17.22
N ASN A 220 7.45 14.10 -18.05
CA ASN A 220 6.86 15.44 -17.94
C ASN A 220 5.35 15.45 -18.13
N ASP A 221 4.78 14.54 -18.94
CA ASP A 221 3.33 14.50 -19.21
C ASP A 221 2.53 14.16 -17.95
N PHE A 222 3.02 13.22 -17.13
CA PHE A 222 2.36 12.82 -15.88
C PHE A 222 2.74 13.70 -14.68
N LYS A 223 3.86 14.44 -14.77
CA LYS A 223 4.28 15.40 -13.75
C LYS A 223 3.79 16.82 -14.02
N ASP A 224 3.08 17.03 -15.12
CA ASP A 224 2.46 18.32 -15.43
C ASP A 224 1.40 18.66 -14.37
N GLU A 225 1.57 19.80 -13.71
CA GLU A 225 0.71 20.23 -12.62
C GLU A 225 -0.72 20.46 -13.06
N ASN A 226 -0.92 20.99 -14.30
CA ASN A 226 -2.27 21.21 -14.83
C ASN A 226 -2.97 19.87 -15.11
N HIS A 227 -2.22 18.87 -15.63
CA HIS A 227 -2.75 17.54 -15.84
C HIS A 227 -3.21 16.91 -14.50
N ILE A 228 -2.38 16.98 -13.46
CA ILE A 228 -2.72 16.49 -12.12
C ILE A 228 -3.97 17.21 -11.58
N GLU A 229 -4.03 18.52 -11.69
CA GLU A 229 -5.13 19.34 -11.20
C GLU A 229 -6.44 19.04 -11.93
N LEU A 230 -6.43 18.98 -13.25
CA LEU A 230 -7.61 18.64 -14.06
C LEU A 230 -8.14 17.24 -13.74
N CYS A 231 -7.24 16.24 -13.62
CA CYS A 231 -7.64 14.90 -13.21
C CYS A 231 -8.21 14.86 -11.79
N THR A 232 -7.68 15.66 -10.89
CA THR A 232 -8.15 15.78 -9.49
C THR A 232 -9.55 16.39 -9.43
N LEU A 233 -9.80 17.49 -10.14
CA LEU A 233 -11.06 18.23 -10.11
C LEU A 233 -12.19 17.51 -10.85
N PHE A 234 -11.89 16.91 -11.99
CA PHE A 234 -12.89 16.36 -12.91
C PHE A 234 -12.92 14.83 -13.00
N GLY A 235 -12.06 14.13 -12.23
CA GLY A 235 -12.02 12.66 -12.21
C GLY A 235 -11.46 12.07 -13.51
N GLY A 236 -10.54 12.77 -14.17
CA GLY A 236 -9.88 12.27 -15.37
C GLY A 236 -9.03 11.03 -15.10
N ASP A 237 -8.80 10.21 -16.13
CA ASP A 237 -7.91 9.05 -16.05
C ASP A 237 -6.44 9.52 -16.01
N PHE A 238 -5.91 9.65 -14.81
CA PHE A 238 -4.59 10.21 -14.58
C PHE A 238 -3.48 9.46 -15.33
N PHE A 239 -3.53 8.12 -15.33
CA PHE A 239 -2.54 7.28 -16.00
C PHE A 239 -2.83 6.97 -17.47
N LYS A 240 -3.88 7.55 -18.04
CA LYS A 240 -4.30 7.36 -19.46
C LYS A 240 -4.45 5.88 -19.84
N ARG A 241 -4.96 5.06 -18.92
CA ARG A 241 -5.15 3.60 -19.08
C ARG A 241 -6.53 3.22 -19.62
N GLY A 242 -7.39 4.18 -19.98
CA GLY A 242 -8.76 3.96 -20.42
C GLY A 242 -9.72 3.65 -19.26
N GLU A 243 -9.34 4.01 -18.02
CA GLU A 243 -10.14 3.74 -16.83
C GLU A 243 -11.37 4.65 -16.77
N LYS A 244 -12.52 4.02 -16.54
CA LYS A 244 -13.76 4.74 -16.28
C LYS A 244 -13.89 5.06 -14.81
N ARG A 245 -14.33 6.28 -14.49
CA ARG A 245 -14.53 6.74 -13.12
C ARG A 245 -15.95 7.26 -12.92
N LYS A 246 -16.43 7.14 -11.69
CA LYS A 246 -17.74 7.62 -11.25
C LYS A 246 -17.57 8.54 -10.07
N LYS A 247 -18.17 9.73 -10.12
CA LYS A 247 -18.28 10.61 -8.96
C LYS A 247 -19.09 9.91 -7.88
N VAL A 248 -18.61 9.95 -6.64
CA VAL A 248 -19.29 9.37 -5.48
C VAL A 248 -19.62 10.46 -4.46
N ASP A 249 -20.68 10.22 -3.69
CA ASP A 249 -21.07 11.03 -2.58
C ASP A 249 -20.20 10.75 -1.35
N LYS A 250 -20.09 11.73 -0.43
CA LYS A 250 -19.37 11.56 0.84
C LYS A 250 -19.87 10.38 1.66
N ASN A 251 -21.16 10.08 1.61
CA ASN A 251 -21.78 8.94 2.31
C ASN A 251 -21.42 7.57 1.70
N TYR A 252 -20.58 7.54 0.67
CA TYR A 252 -20.08 6.29 0.09
C TYR A 252 -19.21 5.49 1.06
N PHE A 253 -18.56 6.16 1.99
CA PHE A 253 -17.66 5.54 2.97
C PHE A 253 -18.40 5.24 4.28
N PRO A 254 -18.01 4.18 5.03
CA PRO A 254 -18.47 3.96 6.40
C PRO A 254 -18.19 5.19 7.27
N GLY A 255 -19.05 5.46 8.25
CA GLY A 255 -18.99 6.67 9.03
C GLY A 255 -17.68 6.88 9.81
N ASP A 256 -17.09 5.82 10.31
CA ASP A 256 -15.77 5.82 10.98
C ASP A 256 -14.63 6.20 10.02
N LEU A 257 -14.60 5.59 8.84
CA LEU A 257 -13.61 5.93 7.81
C LEU A 257 -13.84 7.34 7.26
N LEU A 258 -15.11 7.71 7.03
CA LEU A 258 -15.47 9.06 6.55
C LEU A 258 -14.97 10.15 7.51
N LYS A 259 -15.12 9.93 8.83
CA LYS A 259 -14.62 10.87 9.84
C LYS A 259 -13.10 11.08 9.67
N LEU A 260 -12.32 10.01 9.55
CA LEU A 260 -10.88 10.09 9.39
C LEU A 260 -10.46 10.71 8.05
N LEU A 261 -11.18 10.40 6.97
CA LEU A 261 -10.93 11.03 5.67
C LEU A 261 -11.17 12.54 5.70
N ASN A 262 -12.17 13.02 6.46
CA ASN A 262 -12.46 14.44 6.62
C ASN A 262 -11.44 15.20 7.48
N GLU A 263 -10.64 14.51 8.30
CA GLU A 263 -9.55 15.15 9.06
C GLU A 263 -8.44 15.70 8.13
N ASN A 264 -8.35 15.18 6.90
CA ASN A 264 -7.36 15.65 5.93
C ASN A 264 -8.03 16.26 4.69
N GLN A 265 -7.97 17.59 4.59
CA GLN A 265 -8.57 18.34 3.48
C GLN A 265 -8.02 17.96 2.09
N LYS A 266 -6.82 17.35 2.02
CA LYS A 266 -6.24 16.89 0.76
C LYS A 266 -6.89 15.62 0.21
N PHE A 267 -7.72 14.93 0.98
CA PHE A 267 -8.39 13.70 0.55
C PHE A 267 -9.73 13.97 -0.12
N TYR A 268 -10.35 15.10 0.18
CA TYR A 268 -11.55 15.59 -0.48
C TYR A 268 -11.33 16.95 -1.10
N PHE A 269 -11.87 17.13 -2.32
CA PHE A 269 -12.08 18.44 -2.91
C PHE A 269 -13.59 18.64 -2.98
N GLY A 270 -14.07 19.56 -2.14
CA GLY A 270 -15.48 19.84 -1.89
C GLY A 270 -16.20 20.43 -3.04
#